data_da8a5900f1477355d373747434016b13
#
_entry.id   da8a5900f1477355d373747434016b13
#
_cell.length_a   1.000
_cell.length_b   1.000
_cell.length_c   1.000
_cell.angle_alpha   90.00
_cell.angle_beta   90.00
_cell.angle_gamma   90.00
#
_symmetry.space_group_name_H-M   'P 1'
#
loop_
_entity.id
_entity.type
_entity.pdbx_description
1 polymer ?
#
loop_
_entity_poly.entity_id
_entity_poly.type
_entity_poly.pdbx_seq_one_letter_code
_entity_poly.pdbx_strand_id
1 'polypeptide(L)'
;MVGKLENAILKQAIRDLASKHIDYREDAKKFFSQESFDEICKSKKIKPDEIRNGVAILLSYPLLSRKKMADKISRMLDIEMV
;
A
#
# COMPACT_ATOMS: atom_id res chain seq x y z
N MET A 1 -9.18 -5.37 18.09
CA MET A 1 -8.96 -6.07 16.83
C MET A 1 -7.85 -5.45 16.03
N VAL A 2 -6.84 -6.24 15.82
CA VAL A 2 -5.58 -5.80 15.23
C VAL A 2 -5.74 -5.41 13.76
N GLY A 3 -6.67 -6.02 13.03
CA GLY A 3 -6.77 -5.87 11.60
C GLY A 3 -7.19 -4.51 11.06
N LYS A 4 -8.02 -3.75 11.78
CA LYS A 4 -8.54 -2.47 11.27
C LYS A 4 -7.46 -1.39 11.19
N LEU A 5 -6.63 -1.28 12.23
CA LEU A 5 -5.58 -0.27 12.28
C LEU A 5 -4.51 -0.56 11.22
N GLU A 6 -4.09 -1.82 11.12
CA GLU A 6 -3.09 -2.24 10.15
C GLU A 6 -3.58 -2.01 8.72
N ASN A 7 -4.86 -2.30 8.46
CA ASN A 7 -5.47 -2.06 7.16
C ASN A 7 -5.48 -0.57 6.82
N ALA A 8 -5.81 0.27 7.78
CA ALA A 8 -5.81 1.72 7.59
C ALA A 8 -4.41 2.23 7.25
N ILE A 9 -3.38 1.70 7.90
CA ILE A 9 -1.99 2.06 7.63
C ILE A 9 -1.60 1.66 6.20
N LEU A 10 -1.93 0.44 5.78
CA LEU A 10 -1.62 -0.03 4.43
C LEU A 10 -2.34 0.80 3.36
N LYS A 11 -3.61 1.08 3.56
CA LYS A 11 -4.38 1.89 2.62
C LYS A 11 -3.84 3.30 2.51
N GLN A 12 -3.50 3.91 3.64
CA GLN A 12 -2.95 5.26 3.64
C GLN A 12 -1.61 5.31 2.90
N ALA A 13 -0.74 4.33 3.14
CA ALA A 13 0.53 4.25 2.45
C ALA A 13 0.35 4.11 0.94
N ILE A 14 -0.60 3.30 0.50
CA ILE A 14 -0.90 3.13 -0.92
C ILE A 14 -1.41 4.43 -1.53
N ARG A 15 -2.30 5.13 -0.85
CA ARG A 15 -2.81 6.42 -1.30
C ARG A 15 -1.72 7.48 -1.37
N ASP A 16 -0.79 7.46 -0.43
CA ASP A 16 0.31 8.42 -0.39
C ASP A 16 1.24 8.27 -1.59
N LEU A 17 1.33 7.06 -2.17
CA LEU A 17 2.09 6.86 -3.41
C LEU A 17 1.51 7.64 -4.59
N ALA A 18 0.23 7.98 -4.52
CA ALA A 18 -0.44 8.77 -5.55
C ALA A 18 -0.59 10.24 -5.15
N SER A 19 -0.01 10.65 -4.02
CA SER A 19 -0.11 12.02 -3.53
C SER A 19 0.64 13.00 -4.43
N LYS A 20 0.14 14.21 -4.50
CA LYS A 20 0.83 15.31 -5.18
C LYS A 20 2.06 15.77 -4.39
N HIS A 21 2.12 15.49 -3.10
CA HIS A 21 3.21 15.91 -2.23
C HIS A 21 4.33 14.88 -2.29
N ILE A 22 5.51 15.33 -2.70
CA ILE A 22 6.66 14.45 -2.86
C ILE A 22 7.06 13.81 -1.53
N ASP A 23 6.94 14.55 -0.42
CA ASP A 23 7.30 14.03 0.91
C ASP A 23 6.45 12.81 1.28
N TYR A 24 5.16 12.87 1.02
CA TYR A 24 4.27 11.75 1.30
C TYR A 24 4.59 10.54 0.41
N ARG A 25 4.91 10.78 -0.86
CA ARG A 25 5.30 9.70 -1.77
C ARG A 25 6.57 9.01 -1.31
N GLU A 26 7.57 9.79 -0.92
CA GLU A 26 8.85 9.23 -0.48
C GLU A 26 8.71 8.45 0.83
N ASP A 27 7.93 8.96 1.78
CA ASP A 27 7.65 8.26 3.03
C ASP A 27 6.92 6.94 2.78
N ALA A 28 5.97 6.94 1.86
CA ALA A 28 5.24 5.72 1.50
C ALA A 28 6.17 4.68 0.88
N LYS A 29 7.07 5.10 0.00
CA LYS A 29 8.06 4.20 -0.59
C LYS A 29 8.94 3.56 0.49
N LYS A 30 9.39 4.36 1.45
CA LYS A 30 10.19 3.86 2.57
C LYS A 30 9.42 2.84 3.39
N PHE A 31 8.15 3.11 3.64
CA PHE A 31 7.30 2.20 4.41
C PHE A 31 7.27 0.80 3.80
N PHE A 32 7.10 0.70 2.47
CA PHE A 32 7.02 -0.59 1.80
C PHE A 32 8.35 -1.35 1.76
N SER A 33 9.46 -0.68 2.00
CA SER A 33 10.77 -1.34 2.09
C SER A 33 11.20 -1.64 3.52
N GLN A 34 10.40 -1.28 4.52
CA GLN A 34 10.72 -1.51 5.92
C GLN A 34 10.24 -2.87 6.40
N GLU A 35 10.90 -3.38 7.44
CA GLU A 35 10.55 -4.63 8.09
C GLU A 35 9.16 -4.59 8.73
N SER A 36 8.74 -3.43 9.21
CA SER A 36 7.41 -3.27 9.79
C SER A 36 6.30 -3.59 8.79
N PHE A 37 6.51 -3.29 7.50
CA PHE A 37 5.57 -3.66 6.46
C PHE A 37 5.47 -5.19 6.34
N ASP A 38 6.61 -5.89 6.39
CA ASP A 38 6.63 -7.36 6.34
C ASP A 38 5.86 -7.96 7.51
N GLU A 39 6.01 -7.39 8.71
CA GLU A 39 5.31 -7.85 9.90
C GLU A 39 3.80 -7.66 9.78
N ILE A 40 3.36 -6.52 9.24
CA ILE A 40 1.94 -6.27 9.01
C ILE A 40 1.37 -7.31 8.03
N CYS A 41 2.08 -7.57 6.94
CA CYS A 41 1.64 -8.56 5.95
C CYS A 41 1.57 -9.96 6.56
N LYS A 42 2.54 -10.33 7.37
CA LYS A 42 2.57 -11.61 8.05
C LYS A 42 1.37 -11.76 8.99
N SER A 43 1.06 -10.71 9.75
CA SER A 43 -0.08 -10.69 10.65
C SER A 43 -1.40 -10.90 9.90
N LYS A 44 -1.51 -10.38 8.68
CA LYS A 44 -2.71 -10.51 7.85
C LYS A 44 -2.71 -11.72 6.94
N LYS A 45 -1.65 -12.51 6.96
CA LYS A 45 -1.46 -13.66 6.07
C LYS A 45 -1.44 -13.26 4.59
N ILE A 46 -0.92 -12.08 4.32
CA ILE A 46 -0.72 -11.56 2.97
C ILE A 46 0.77 -11.70 2.63
N LYS A 47 1.07 -12.07 1.39
CA LYS A 47 2.44 -12.15 0.92
C LYS A 47 2.98 -10.74 0.63
N PRO A 48 4.05 -10.30 1.32
CA PRO A 48 4.59 -8.95 1.08
C PRO A 48 5.00 -8.73 -0.38
N ASP A 49 5.52 -9.76 -1.03
CA ASP A 49 5.98 -9.66 -2.42
C ASP A 49 4.85 -9.30 -3.38
N GLU A 50 3.66 -9.82 -3.14
CA GLU A 50 2.50 -9.50 -3.98
C GLU A 50 2.15 -8.01 -3.89
N ILE A 51 2.18 -7.45 -2.69
CA ILE A 51 1.90 -6.04 -2.49
C ILE A 51 3.04 -5.20 -3.08
N ARG A 52 4.28 -5.60 -2.87
CA ARG A 52 5.44 -4.89 -3.44
C ARG A 52 5.40 -4.89 -4.97
N ASN A 53 4.99 -5.99 -5.58
CA ASN A 53 4.82 -6.03 -7.03
C ASN A 53 3.73 -5.06 -7.49
N GLY A 54 2.60 -5.02 -6.78
CA GLY A 54 1.54 -4.07 -7.06
C GLY A 54 2.01 -2.62 -6.92
N VAL A 55 2.81 -2.34 -5.89
CA VAL A 55 3.38 -1.01 -5.68
C VAL A 55 4.35 -0.65 -6.81
N ALA A 56 5.18 -1.59 -7.25
CA ALA A 56 6.10 -1.35 -8.35
C ALA A 56 5.34 -1.02 -9.64
N ILE A 57 4.27 -1.73 -9.91
CA ILE A 57 3.40 -1.45 -11.07
C ILE A 57 2.77 -0.06 -10.93
N LEU A 58 2.27 0.26 -9.76
CA LEU A 58 1.69 1.57 -9.47
C LEU A 58 2.68 2.69 -9.75
N LEU A 59 3.92 2.53 -9.31
CA LEU A 59 4.96 3.54 -9.48
C LEU A 59 5.41 3.69 -10.93
N SER A 60 5.14 2.69 -11.77
CA SER A 60 5.45 2.77 -13.19
C SER A 60 4.46 3.64 -13.96
N TYR A 61 3.30 3.93 -13.40
CA TYR A 61 2.28 4.76 -14.04
C TYR A 61 2.52 6.24 -13.79
N PRO A 62 2.05 7.12 -14.71
CA PRO A 62 2.04 8.56 -14.44
C PRO A 62 1.24 8.88 -13.19
N LEU A 63 1.60 9.98 -12.52
CA LEU A 63 0.98 10.35 -11.25
C LEU A 63 -0.56 10.43 -11.33
N LEU A 64 -1.08 10.95 -12.45
CA LEU A 64 -2.54 11.06 -12.63
C LEU A 64 -3.25 9.71 -12.67
N SER A 65 -2.56 8.68 -13.17
CA SER A 65 -3.12 7.33 -13.25
C SER A 65 -2.98 6.53 -11.97
N ARG A 66 -2.05 6.94 -11.10
CA ARG A 66 -1.78 6.23 -9.84
C ARG A 66 -2.97 6.20 -8.91
N LYS A 67 -3.79 7.25 -8.93
CA LYS A 67 -4.95 7.34 -8.05
C LYS A 67 -5.93 6.17 -8.29
N LYS A 68 -6.22 5.87 -9.55
CA LYS A 68 -7.11 4.75 -9.89
C LYS A 68 -6.51 3.42 -9.47
N MET A 69 -5.22 3.24 -9.67
CA MET A 69 -4.56 2.01 -9.30
C MET A 69 -4.48 1.86 -7.79
N ALA A 70 -4.24 2.95 -7.06
CA ALA A 70 -4.23 2.94 -5.60
C ALA A 70 -5.59 2.53 -5.06
N ASP A 71 -6.68 3.05 -5.62
CA ASP A 71 -8.03 2.67 -5.23
C ASP A 71 -8.28 1.18 -5.47
N LYS A 72 -7.83 0.67 -6.61
CA LYS A 72 -7.98 -0.74 -6.95
C LYS A 72 -7.26 -1.64 -5.95
N ILE A 73 -6.02 -1.31 -5.60
CA ILE A 73 -5.24 -2.07 -4.65
C ILE A 73 -5.88 -2.01 -3.27
N SER A 74 -6.36 -0.84 -2.86
CA SER A 74 -7.04 -0.67 -1.58
C SER A 74 -8.30 -1.54 -1.49
N ARG A 75 -9.06 -1.64 -2.57
CA ARG A 75 -10.25 -2.50 -2.61
C ARG A 75 -9.88 -3.97 -2.49
N MET A 76 -8.79 -4.39 -3.11
CA MET A 76 -8.31 -5.76 -2.97
C MET A 76 -7.97 -6.10 -1.52
N LEU A 77 -7.35 -5.17 -0.82
CA LEU A 77 -7.05 -5.34 0.60
C LEU A 77 -8.31 -5.44 1.45
N ASP A 78 -9.34 -4.67 1.13
CA ASP A 78 -10.62 -4.74 1.82
C ASP A 78 -11.29 -6.11 1.64
N ILE A 79 -11.25 -6.64 0.43
CA ILE A 79 -11.86 -7.94 0.13
C ILE A 79 -11.17 -9.05 0.92
N GLU A 80 -9.86 -9.02 1.01
CA GLU A 80 -9.09 -10.04 1.74
C GLU A 80 -9.32 -9.97 3.25
N MET A 81 -9.85 -8.87 3.75
CA MET A 81 -10.04 -8.65 5.17
C MET A 81 -11.44 -9.01 5.68
N VAL A 82 -12.30 -9.40 4.78
CA VAL A 82 -13.65 -9.86 5.16
C VAL A 82 -13.61 -11.34 5.65
#